data_4797b4e5109aaa0de567a096327155ce
#
_entry.id   4797b4e5109aaa0de567a096327155ce
#
_cell.length_a   1.000
_cell.length_b   1.000
_cell.length_c   1.000
_cell.angle_alpha   90.00
_cell.angle_beta   90.00
_cell.angle_gamma   90.00
#
_symmetry.space_group_name_H-M   'P 1'
#
loop_
_entity.id
_entity.type
_entity.pdbx_description
1 polymer ?
#
loop_
_entity_poly.entity_id
_entity_poly.type
_entity_poly.pdbx_seq_one_letter_code
_entity_poly.pdbx_strand_id
1 'polypeptide(L)'
;MKPFLEKIADRLLKKFPEKMDSIAVVLPSKRSVVFLKKYLSEKITKPIFLPQFYSIEEFIEKISELKVIDNVSLQFYLYKSYLKVKEQNEESFNDFLNWSNTLLQDFNDIDTNMVDAKMIFTNIQNVKELENWDVDQWSFSSENLSEKQKEYIDFFSSLYYIYQTFKDDLLDQNYAYQGLANLIAAEKISSLKIEWERVWFVGLNALTKSQHLIIDNLKQRNIARVFWDADKYYFDNHVHEASYFLKQQKYKWNEIDFDGVGDYLSQPKQSFNIISCPQNIAQAQAMSMILSEIKKEDLIDSKTAIILADEGLLFPVLNNIPENINKLNVTMGSPFQKTPFYTFINSFLNLKYNSIKANNASYYYKDLFLLIDDPYFIKITNENELNDLKDYIVNENLIFINKNEILNFISDKSFEEINL
;
A
#
# COMPACT_ATOMS: atom_id res chain seq x y z
N MET A 1 21.56 -15.15 20.61
CA MET A 1 21.82 -14.75 19.18
C MET A 1 21.61 -13.26 19.05
N LYS A 2 22.53 -12.50 18.44
CA LYS A 2 22.31 -11.07 18.19
C LYS A 2 21.44 -10.86 16.94
N PRO A 3 20.35 -10.08 17.03
CA PRO A 3 19.56 -9.70 15.87
C PRO A 3 20.40 -8.98 14.81
N PHE A 4 19.96 -9.05 13.55
CA PHE A 4 20.67 -8.42 12.43
C PHE A 4 20.90 -6.92 12.63
N LEU A 5 19.86 -6.17 12.99
CA LEU A 5 19.97 -4.72 13.23
C LEU A 5 20.87 -4.38 14.43
N GLU A 6 20.94 -5.25 15.44
CA GLU A 6 21.89 -5.07 16.53
C GLU A 6 23.35 -5.22 16.05
N LYS A 7 23.63 -6.18 15.14
CA LYS A 7 24.95 -6.31 14.51
C LYS A 7 25.30 -5.07 13.68
N ILE A 8 24.32 -4.50 12.98
CA ILE A 8 24.50 -3.24 12.23
C ILE A 8 24.83 -2.08 13.18
N ALA A 9 24.13 -1.98 14.32
CA ALA A 9 24.45 -0.98 15.35
C ALA A 9 25.89 -1.12 15.87
N ASP A 10 26.33 -2.36 16.18
CA ASP A 10 27.73 -2.63 16.60
C ASP A 10 28.75 -2.19 15.53
N ARG A 11 28.45 -2.44 14.25
CA ARG A 11 29.32 -2.04 13.13
C ARG A 11 29.38 -0.53 12.94
N LEU A 12 28.26 0.17 13.06
CA LEU A 12 28.21 1.62 13.00
C LEU A 12 29.09 2.23 14.10
N LEU A 13 28.91 1.81 15.35
CA LEU A 13 29.67 2.29 16.50
C LEU A 13 31.15 1.96 16.40
N LYS A 14 31.49 0.76 15.91
CA LYS A 14 32.90 0.38 15.71
C LYS A 14 33.60 1.19 14.63
N LYS A 15 32.88 1.48 13.52
CA LYS A 15 33.49 2.15 12.36
C LYS A 15 33.50 3.66 12.49
N PHE A 16 32.50 4.21 13.20
CA PHE A 16 32.29 5.65 13.36
C PHE A 16 32.02 5.99 14.84
N PRO A 17 33.02 5.84 15.72
CA PRO A 17 32.82 5.94 17.17
C PRO A 17 32.47 7.35 17.67
N GLU A 18 32.84 8.37 16.93
CA GLU A 18 32.73 9.77 17.38
C GLU A 18 31.63 10.55 16.69
N LYS A 19 31.37 10.29 15.39
CA LYS A 19 30.49 11.10 14.57
C LYS A 19 29.94 10.30 13.39
N MET A 20 28.63 10.33 13.20
CA MET A 20 27.94 9.60 12.11
C MET A 20 27.04 10.49 11.25
N ASP A 21 27.02 11.81 11.43
CA ASP A 21 26.11 12.73 10.75
C ASP A 21 26.35 12.84 9.23
N SER A 22 27.55 12.48 8.78
CA SER A 22 27.89 12.39 7.35
C SER A 22 27.45 11.06 6.69
N ILE A 23 26.72 10.20 7.41
CA ILE A 23 26.32 8.87 6.94
C ILE A 23 24.81 8.82 6.78
N ALA A 24 24.33 8.25 5.68
CA ALA A 24 22.94 7.81 5.52
C ALA A 24 22.82 6.30 5.74
N VAL A 25 21.76 5.88 6.43
CA VAL A 25 21.38 4.47 6.58
C VAL A 25 19.98 4.29 6.02
N VAL A 26 19.89 3.50 4.95
CA VAL A 26 18.65 3.22 4.23
C VAL A 26 18.17 1.84 4.58
N LEU A 27 16.91 1.73 5.06
CA LEU A 27 16.30 0.51 5.55
C LEU A 27 15.00 0.22 4.78
N PRO A 28 14.46 -1.02 4.85
CA PRO A 28 13.22 -1.39 4.14
C PRO A 28 11.97 -0.64 4.62
N SER A 29 11.96 -0.14 5.86
CA SER A 29 10.78 0.51 6.43
C SER A 29 11.14 1.45 7.58
N LYS A 30 10.25 2.40 7.89
CA LYS A 30 10.34 3.29 9.05
C LYS A 30 10.44 2.53 10.39
N ARG A 31 9.80 1.34 10.47
CA ARG A 31 9.89 0.49 11.66
C ARG A 31 11.30 -0.02 11.88
N SER A 32 11.99 -0.47 10.84
CA SER A 32 13.38 -0.91 10.93
C SER A 32 14.30 0.20 11.46
N VAL A 33 14.02 1.45 11.10
CA VAL A 33 14.70 2.64 11.63
C VAL A 33 14.52 2.73 13.15
N VAL A 34 13.29 2.55 13.64
CA VAL A 34 12.99 2.61 15.09
C VAL A 34 13.80 1.55 15.87
N PHE A 35 13.84 0.33 15.37
CA PHE A 35 14.61 -0.74 16.01
C PHE A 35 16.12 -0.49 15.96
N LEU A 36 16.66 0.00 14.85
CA LEU A 36 18.07 0.33 14.76
C LEU A 36 18.45 1.46 15.73
N LYS A 37 17.62 2.50 15.82
CA LYS A 37 17.79 3.59 16.80
C LYS A 37 17.75 3.06 18.23
N LYS A 38 16.85 2.11 18.55
CA LYS A 38 16.80 1.46 19.87
C LYS A 38 18.12 0.78 20.20
N TYR A 39 18.63 -0.09 19.30
CA TYR A 39 19.89 -0.77 19.53
C TYR A 39 21.09 0.17 19.66
N LEU A 40 21.11 1.27 18.93
CA LEU A 40 22.13 2.31 19.08
C LEU A 40 22.02 2.99 20.45
N SER A 41 20.81 3.38 20.86
CA SER A 41 20.60 4.07 22.16
C SER A 41 21.00 3.22 23.37
N GLU A 42 20.82 1.88 23.30
CA GLU A 42 21.22 0.97 24.36
C GLU A 42 22.76 0.84 24.53
N LYS A 43 23.52 1.19 23.48
CA LYS A 43 24.98 1.03 23.43
C LYS A 43 25.75 2.33 23.53
N ILE A 44 25.12 3.45 23.23
CA ILE A 44 25.74 4.79 23.27
C ILE A 44 25.76 5.29 24.71
N THR A 45 26.95 5.55 25.23
CA THR A 45 27.15 6.05 26.59
C THR A 45 27.47 7.55 26.66
N LYS A 46 27.77 8.17 25.53
CA LYS A 46 28.10 9.60 25.42
C LYS A 46 27.28 10.22 24.27
N PRO A 47 26.92 11.50 24.34
CA PRO A 47 26.25 12.16 23.21
C PRO A 47 27.06 12.08 21.93
N ILE A 48 26.46 11.58 20.85
CA ILE A 48 27.06 11.53 19.51
C ILE A 48 26.02 11.93 18.47
N PHE A 49 26.47 12.46 17.33
CA PHE A 49 25.60 12.70 16.19
C PHE A 49 25.32 11.37 15.48
N LEU A 50 24.03 11.01 15.39
CA LEU A 50 23.58 9.80 14.72
C LEU A 50 23.59 9.94 13.20
N PRO A 51 23.58 8.81 12.44
CA PRO A 51 23.35 8.82 10.99
C PRO A 51 21.99 9.42 10.65
N GLN A 52 21.86 9.90 9.43
CA GLN A 52 20.55 10.16 8.84
C GLN A 52 19.91 8.84 8.46
N PHE A 53 18.69 8.60 8.94
CA PHE A 53 17.97 7.35 8.69
C PHE A 53 16.82 7.59 7.73
N TYR A 54 16.70 6.71 6.75
CA TYR A 54 15.65 6.75 5.74
C TYR A 54 15.02 5.37 5.57
N SER A 55 13.72 5.31 5.30
CA SER A 55 13.17 4.20 4.55
C SER A 55 13.63 4.29 3.08
N ILE A 56 13.51 3.22 2.32
CA ILE A 56 13.90 3.26 0.90
C ILE A 56 13.06 4.30 0.14
N GLU A 57 11.78 4.44 0.46
CA GLU A 57 10.89 5.43 -0.13
C GLU A 57 11.35 6.86 0.19
N GLU A 58 11.62 7.17 1.47
CA GLU A 58 12.12 8.49 1.90
C GLU A 58 13.47 8.82 1.25
N PHE A 59 14.33 7.82 1.07
CA PHE A 59 15.59 8.00 0.37
C PHE A 59 15.38 8.36 -1.11
N ILE A 60 14.44 7.68 -1.77
CA ILE A 60 14.07 7.98 -3.17
C ILE A 60 13.49 9.38 -3.30
N GLU A 61 12.58 9.79 -2.41
CA GLU A 61 12.05 11.17 -2.39
C GLU A 61 13.17 12.20 -2.23
N LYS A 62 14.12 11.96 -1.34
CA LYS A 62 15.26 12.83 -1.12
C LYS A 62 16.15 12.96 -2.36
N ILE A 63 16.40 11.85 -3.10
CA ILE A 63 17.22 11.84 -4.31
C ILE A 63 16.50 12.47 -5.50
N SER A 64 15.21 12.16 -5.67
CA SER A 64 14.41 12.70 -6.77
C SER A 64 14.10 14.19 -6.60
N GLU A 65 14.09 14.68 -5.37
CA GLU A 65 13.61 16.01 -4.96
C GLU A 65 12.12 16.23 -5.27
N LEU A 66 11.37 15.12 -5.38
CA LEU A 66 9.93 15.13 -5.63
C LEU A 66 9.17 14.69 -4.38
N LYS A 67 7.98 15.25 -4.19
CA LYS A 67 7.06 14.85 -3.13
C LYS A 67 6.10 13.79 -3.65
N VAL A 68 6.14 12.61 -3.06
CA VAL A 68 5.13 11.57 -3.36
C VAL A 68 3.81 11.96 -2.71
N ILE A 69 2.75 12.06 -3.51
CA ILE A 69 1.40 12.43 -3.06
C ILE A 69 0.50 11.20 -2.96
N ASP A 70 -0.60 11.34 -2.22
CA ASP A 70 -1.55 10.25 -1.98
C ASP A 70 -2.35 9.87 -3.23
N ASN A 71 -2.92 8.64 -3.22
CA ASN A 71 -3.64 8.10 -4.36
C ASN A 71 -4.90 8.91 -4.73
N VAL A 72 -5.57 9.53 -3.77
CA VAL A 72 -6.77 10.34 -4.07
C VAL A 72 -6.37 11.57 -4.88
N SER A 73 -5.33 12.27 -4.43
CA SER A 73 -4.77 13.40 -5.17
C SER A 73 -4.29 12.98 -6.56
N LEU A 74 -3.60 11.83 -6.68
CA LEU A 74 -3.14 11.30 -7.96
C LEU A 74 -4.30 11.02 -8.93
N GLN A 75 -5.45 10.53 -8.46
CA GLN A 75 -6.63 10.29 -9.29
C GLN A 75 -7.17 11.60 -9.91
N PHE A 76 -7.20 12.69 -9.14
CA PHE A 76 -7.61 13.99 -9.67
C PHE A 76 -6.64 14.54 -10.73
N TYR A 77 -5.31 14.39 -10.50
CA TYR A 77 -4.32 14.77 -11.50
C TYR A 77 -4.44 13.92 -12.76
N LEU A 78 -4.58 12.61 -12.61
CA LEU A 78 -4.72 11.68 -13.73
C LEU A 78 -5.97 11.98 -14.57
N TYR A 79 -7.10 12.28 -13.91
CA TYR A 79 -8.33 12.67 -14.60
C TYR A 79 -8.18 13.97 -15.37
N LYS A 80 -7.51 14.98 -14.80
CA LYS A 80 -7.21 16.22 -15.52
C LYS A 80 -6.36 15.97 -16.77
N SER A 81 -5.34 15.14 -16.65
CA SER A 81 -4.48 14.79 -17.77
C SER A 81 -5.22 13.96 -18.83
N TYR A 82 -6.12 13.06 -18.39
CA TYR A 82 -7.03 12.33 -19.28
C TYR A 82 -7.92 13.28 -20.10
N LEU A 83 -8.56 14.25 -19.47
CA LEU A 83 -9.40 15.23 -20.15
C LEU A 83 -8.63 16.10 -21.16
N LYS A 84 -7.37 16.44 -20.88
CA LYS A 84 -6.50 17.18 -21.82
C LYS A 84 -6.23 16.40 -23.11
N VAL A 85 -6.13 15.06 -23.01
CA VAL A 85 -5.84 14.18 -24.16
C VAL A 85 -7.10 13.78 -24.93
N LYS A 86 -8.23 13.64 -24.21
CA LYS A 86 -9.54 13.19 -24.75
C LYS A 86 -10.55 14.34 -24.92
N GLU A 87 -10.19 15.37 -25.66
CA GLU A 87 -10.93 16.63 -25.83
C GLU A 87 -12.44 16.50 -26.17
N GLN A 88 -12.94 15.32 -26.59
CA GLN A 88 -14.30 15.14 -27.10
C GLN A 88 -15.16 14.10 -26.34
N ASN A 89 -14.63 13.40 -25.36
CA ASN A 89 -15.36 12.36 -24.62
C ASN A 89 -15.32 12.68 -23.13
N GLU A 90 -16.32 13.40 -22.65
CA GLU A 90 -16.46 13.76 -21.24
C GLU A 90 -17.00 12.54 -20.46
N GLU A 91 -16.16 11.52 -20.25
CA GLU A 91 -16.42 10.51 -19.25
C GLU A 91 -16.47 11.18 -17.87
N SER A 92 -17.52 10.89 -17.08
CA SER A 92 -17.61 11.46 -15.74
C SER A 92 -16.46 11.00 -14.86
N PHE A 93 -16.07 11.80 -13.86
CA PHE A 93 -15.04 11.39 -12.90
C PHE A 93 -15.38 10.06 -12.20
N ASN A 94 -16.66 9.82 -11.92
CA ASN A 94 -17.09 8.56 -11.29
C ASN A 94 -16.87 7.35 -12.19
N ASP A 95 -17.15 7.47 -13.49
CA ASP A 95 -16.93 6.38 -14.44
C ASP A 95 -15.43 6.15 -14.64
N PHE A 96 -14.64 7.21 -14.73
CA PHE A 96 -13.19 7.19 -14.79
C PHE A 96 -12.56 6.44 -13.60
N LEU A 97 -13.06 6.62 -12.38
CA LEU A 97 -12.56 5.97 -11.17
C LEU A 97 -12.66 4.44 -11.20
N ASN A 98 -13.56 3.87 -12.01
CA ASN A 98 -13.74 2.41 -12.10
C ASN A 98 -12.51 1.69 -12.67
N TRP A 99 -11.72 2.35 -13.51
CA TRP A 99 -10.57 1.75 -14.20
C TRP A 99 -9.24 2.49 -13.96
N SER A 100 -9.26 3.75 -13.57
CA SER A 100 -8.08 4.61 -13.42
C SER A 100 -7.08 4.13 -12.36
N ASN A 101 -7.54 3.43 -11.33
CA ASN A 101 -6.63 2.82 -10.33
C ASN A 101 -5.70 1.78 -10.97
N THR A 102 -6.21 0.96 -11.91
CA THR A 102 -5.40 0.00 -12.66
C THR A 102 -4.37 0.74 -13.51
N LEU A 103 -4.79 1.79 -14.21
CA LEU A 103 -3.88 2.58 -15.04
C LEU A 103 -2.77 3.25 -14.21
N LEU A 104 -3.11 3.81 -13.04
CA LEU A 104 -2.14 4.41 -12.14
C LEU A 104 -1.12 3.37 -11.64
N GLN A 105 -1.57 2.15 -11.36
CA GLN A 105 -0.69 1.06 -10.98
C GLN A 105 0.24 0.66 -12.14
N ASP A 106 -0.29 0.54 -13.36
CA ASP A 106 0.50 0.21 -14.56
C ASP A 106 1.58 1.28 -14.81
N PHE A 107 1.24 2.56 -14.70
CA PHE A 107 2.22 3.66 -14.81
C PHE A 107 3.29 3.57 -13.74
N ASN A 108 2.89 3.28 -12.51
CA ASN A 108 3.83 3.07 -11.41
C ASN A 108 4.81 1.92 -11.68
N ASP A 109 4.32 0.81 -12.22
CA ASP A 109 5.14 -0.37 -12.49
C ASP A 109 6.08 -0.16 -13.68
N ILE A 110 5.62 0.53 -14.73
CA ILE A 110 6.45 0.94 -15.87
C ILE A 110 7.65 1.77 -15.41
N ASP A 111 7.39 2.82 -14.63
CA ASP A 111 8.44 3.73 -14.17
C ASP A 111 9.36 3.08 -13.13
N THR A 112 8.79 2.33 -12.17
CA THR A 112 9.58 1.61 -11.17
C THR A 112 10.58 0.65 -11.79
N ASN A 113 10.18 -0.03 -12.88
CA ASN A 113 11.01 -1.00 -13.58
C ASN A 113 11.76 -0.37 -14.77
N MET A 114 11.64 0.94 -14.98
CA MET A 114 12.32 1.67 -16.06
C MET A 114 12.09 1.00 -17.41
N VAL A 115 10.84 0.68 -17.72
CA VAL A 115 10.47 0.08 -19.00
C VAL A 115 10.12 1.19 -19.99
N ASP A 116 10.38 0.95 -21.27
CA ASP A 116 10.00 1.89 -22.33
C ASP A 116 8.48 1.92 -22.48
N ALA A 117 7.86 2.96 -21.92
CA ALA A 117 6.41 3.15 -21.93
C ALA A 117 5.85 3.22 -23.35
N LYS A 118 6.58 3.89 -24.28
CA LYS A 118 6.14 4.00 -25.68
C LYS A 118 6.08 2.63 -26.33
N MET A 119 7.09 1.80 -26.12
CA MET A 119 7.14 0.44 -26.67
C MET A 119 6.03 -0.43 -26.10
N ILE A 120 5.76 -0.36 -24.78
CA ILE A 120 4.68 -1.13 -24.15
C ILE A 120 3.32 -0.74 -24.73
N PHE A 121 2.99 0.55 -24.73
CA PHE A 121 1.68 1.01 -25.18
C PHE A 121 1.46 0.77 -26.68
N THR A 122 2.51 0.90 -27.49
CA THR A 122 2.45 0.51 -28.91
C THR A 122 2.19 -0.99 -29.08
N ASN A 123 2.84 -1.83 -28.29
CA ASN A 123 2.62 -3.28 -28.35
C ASN A 123 1.21 -3.67 -27.90
N ILE A 124 0.67 -3.03 -26.85
CA ILE A 124 -0.71 -3.25 -26.39
C ILE A 124 -1.70 -2.85 -27.48
N GLN A 125 -1.51 -1.69 -28.12
CA GLN A 125 -2.33 -1.25 -29.25
C GLN A 125 -2.32 -2.29 -30.37
N ASN A 126 -1.15 -2.76 -30.81
CA ASN A 126 -1.01 -3.75 -31.87
C ASN A 126 -1.72 -5.09 -31.53
N VAL A 127 -1.60 -5.56 -30.28
CA VAL A 127 -2.28 -6.78 -29.81
C VAL A 127 -3.79 -6.58 -29.81
N LYS A 128 -4.27 -5.42 -29.35
CA LYS A 128 -5.70 -5.09 -29.33
C LYS A 128 -6.29 -4.90 -30.73
N GLU A 129 -5.52 -4.38 -31.65
CA GLU A 129 -5.90 -4.35 -33.08
C GLU A 129 -6.07 -5.78 -33.64
N LEU A 130 -5.17 -6.71 -33.28
CA LEU A 130 -5.23 -8.11 -33.70
C LEU A 130 -6.40 -8.87 -33.04
N GLU A 131 -6.70 -8.65 -31.76
CA GLU A 131 -7.83 -9.29 -31.05
C GLU A 131 -9.19 -8.91 -31.65
N ASN A 132 -9.31 -7.73 -32.23
CA ASN A 132 -10.54 -7.29 -32.91
C ASN A 132 -10.69 -7.83 -34.34
N TRP A 133 -9.71 -8.56 -34.85
CA TRP A 133 -9.80 -9.23 -36.14
C TRP A 133 -10.55 -10.56 -35.96
N ASP A 134 -11.82 -10.56 -36.30
CA ASP A 134 -12.64 -11.75 -36.31
C ASP A 134 -12.10 -12.72 -37.40
N VAL A 135 -11.76 -13.94 -37.01
CA VAL A 135 -11.11 -14.95 -37.88
C VAL A 135 -11.97 -15.29 -39.06
N ASP A 136 -13.28 -15.04 -38.97
CA ASP A 136 -14.26 -15.36 -40.03
C ASP A 136 -14.44 -14.23 -41.07
N GLN A 137 -13.88 -13.02 -40.82
CA GLN A 137 -13.92 -11.92 -41.77
C GLN A 137 -12.51 -11.50 -42.23
N TRP A 138 -12.02 -12.24 -43.22
CA TRP A 138 -10.76 -11.96 -43.93
C TRP A 138 -10.79 -10.66 -44.77
N SER A 139 -11.18 -9.52 -44.19
CA SER A 139 -11.03 -8.22 -44.86
C SER A 139 -10.03 -7.37 -44.13
N PHE A 140 -8.83 -7.27 -44.64
CA PHE A 140 -7.70 -6.49 -44.15
C PHE A 140 -7.86 -4.97 -44.39
N SER A 141 -9.02 -4.40 -44.26
CA SER A 141 -9.21 -2.97 -44.43
C SER A 141 -9.70 -2.34 -43.14
N SER A 142 -8.96 -1.33 -42.65
CA SER A 142 -9.35 -0.46 -41.53
C SER A 142 -10.71 0.26 -41.72
N GLU A 143 -11.35 0.09 -42.89
CA GLU A 143 -12.60 0.72 -43.25
C GLU A 143 -13.84 0.01 -42.67
N ASN A 144 -13.72 -1.21 -42.15
CA ASN A 144 -14.85 -2.03 -41.67
C ASN A 144 -14.98 -2.17 -40.15
N LEU A 145 -14.23 -1.41 -39.37
CA LEU A 145 -14.35 -1.43 -37.90
C LEU A 145 -15.66 -0.77 -37.44
N SER A 146 -16.37 -1.41 -36.53
CA SER A 146 -17.52 -0.77 -35.85
C SER A 146 -17.07 0.47 -35.04
N GLU A 147 -17.99 1.40 -34.77
CA GLU A 147 -17.66 2.59 -33.96
C GLU A 147 -17.06 2.22 -32.60
N LYS A 148 -17.61 1.21 -31.93
CA LYS A 148 -17.06 0.71 -30.64
C LYS A 148 -15.65 0.15 -30.76
N GLN A 149 -15.32 -0.52 -31.84
CA GLN A 149 -13.96 -1.01 -32.08
C GLN A 149 -12.97 0.15 -32.33
N LYS A 150 -13.40 1.18 -33.03
CA LYS A 150 -12.60 2.39 -33.24
C LYS A 150 -12.36 3.12 -31.94
N GLU A 151 -13.39 3.34 -31.12
CA GLU A 151 -13.27 3.93 -29.78
C GLU A 151 -12.31 3.14 -28.89
N TYR A 152 -12.37 1.81 -28.94
CA TYR A 152 -11.49 0.92 -28.18
C TYR A 152 -10.02 1.06 -28.59
N ILE A 153 -9.73 1.02 -29.89
CA ILE A 153 -8.37 1.21 -30.41
C ILE A 153 -7.86 2.61 -30.09
N ASP A 154 -8.71 3.64 -30.24
CA ASP A 154 -8.38 5.03 -29.92
C ASP A 154 -8.07 5.20 -28.41
N PHE A 155 -8.79 4.50 -27.54
CA PHE A 155 -8.47 4.49 -26.11
C PHE A 155 -7.05 3.98 -25.86
N PHE A 156 -6.67 2.80 -26.38
CA PHE A 156 -5.35 2.23 -26.17
C PHE A 156 -4.24 3.06 -26.81
N SER A 157 -4.49 3.67 -27.97
CA SER A 157 -3.54 4.56 -28.62
C SER A 157 -3.29 5.84 -27.80
N SER A 158 -4.28 6.30 -27.04
CA SER A 158 -4.17 7.50 -26.21
C SER A 158 -3.42 7.28 -24.89
N LEU A 159 -3.28 6.02 -24.41
CA LEU A 159 -2.67 5.72 -23.11
C LEU A 159 -1.26 6.28 -22.95
N TYR A 160 -0.45 6.22 -24.00
CA TYR A 160 0.91 6.79 -23.97
C TYR A 160 0.89 8.31 -23.78
N TYR A 161 -0.02 9.00 -24.45
CA TYR A 161 -0.15 10.46 -24.32
C TYR A 161 -0.71 10.85 -22.95
N ILE A 162 -1.65 10.08 -22.41
CA ILE A 162 -2.16 10.26 -21.04
C ILE A 162 -1.01 10.09 -20.02
N TYR A 163 -0.21 9.04 -20.18
CA TYR A 163 0.96 8.79 -19.34
C TYR A 163 1.94 9.96 -19.36
N GLN A 164 2.31 10.46 -20.55
CA GLN A 164 3.23 11.57 -20.68
C GLN A 164 2.67 12.85 -20.06
N THR A 165 1.44 13.23 -20.43
CA THR A 165 0.78 14.43 -19.90
C THR A 165 0.67 14.37 -18.39
N PHE A 166 0.34 13.21 -17.84
CA PHE A 166 0.25 13.02 -16.39
C PHE A 166 1.61 13.19 -15.68
N LYS A 167 2.68 12.64 -16.26
CA LYS A 167 4.04 12.84 -15.72
C LYS A 167 4.44 14.31 -15.74
N ASP A 168 4.22 14.98 -16.86
CA ASP A 168 4.59 16.39 -17.02
C ASP A 168 3.80 17.26 -16.03
N ASP A 169 2.49 17.06 -15.90
CA ASP A 169 1.62 17.76 -14.94
C ASP A 169 2.07 17.59 -13.48
N LEU A 170 2.54 16.40 -13.11
CA LEU A 170 3.07 16.15 -11.76
C LEU A 170 4.45 16.80 -11.56
N LEU A 171 5.35 16.66 -12.53
CA LEU A 171 6.71 17.21 -12.46
C LEU A 171 6.70 18.74 -12.37
N ASP A 172 5.80 19.40 -13.08
CA ASP A 172 5.61 20.86 -13.01
C ASP A 172 5.26 21.35 -11.60
N GLN A 173 4.65 20.50 -10.77
CA GLN A 173 4.30 20.79 -9.37
C GLN A 173 5.32 20.20 -8.36
N ASN A 174 6.41 19.59 -8.81
CA ASN A 174 7.34 18.81 -8.00
C ASN A 174 6.65 17.67 -7.23
N TYR A 175 5.61 17.07 -7.81
CA TYR A 175 4.90 15.91 -7.30
C TYR A 175 5.27 14.64 -8.07
N ALA A 176 5.01 13.49 -7.44
CA ALA A 176 5.20 12.19 -8.06
C ALA A 176 4.27 11.13 -7.44
N TYR A 177 4.01 10.05 -8.18
CA TYR A 177 3.72 8.75 -7.60
C TYR A 177 5.05 8.00 -7.36
N GLN A 178 5.02 6.92 -6.60
CA GLN A 178 6.23 6.24 -6.16
C GLN A 178 7.15 5.79 -7.32
N GLY A 179 6.57 5.24 -8.39
CA GLY A 179 7.32 4.80 -9.58
C GLY A 179 8.01 5.95 -10.29
N LEU A 180 7.33 7.09 -10.46
CA LEU A 180 7.92 8.29 -11.06
C LEU A 180 9.08 8.81 -10.21
N ALA A 181 8.94 8.87 -8.90
CA ALA A 181 10.02 9.26 -8.01
C ALA A 181 11.24 8.31 -8.15
N ASN A 182 11.00 7.01 -8.24
CA ASN A 182 12.05 6.00 -8.49
C ASN A 182 12.77 6.24 -9.82
N LEU A 183 12.01 6.47 -10.90
CA LEU A 183 12.56 6.74 -12.22
C LEU A 183 13.46 7.99 -12.22
N ILE A 184 12.93 9.11 -11.73
CA ILE A 184 13.65 10.39 -11.69
C ILE A 184 14.89 10.31 -10.79
N ALA A 185 14.79 9.63 -9.64
CA ALA A 185 15.95 9.38 -8.78
C ALA A 185 17.04 8.59 -9.50
N ALA A 186 16.66 7.53 -10.25
CA ALA A 186 17.59 6.71 -11.00
C ALA A 186 18.24 7.46 -12.17
N GLU A 187 17.52 8.36 -12.83
CA GLU A 187 18.05 9.22 -13.90
C GLU A 187 19.02 10.28 -13.37
N LYS A 188 18.67 10.91 -12.24
CA LYS A 188 19.48 11.99 -11.64
C LYS A 188 20.74 11.49 -10.93
N ILE A 189 20.78 10.25 -10.42
CA ILE A 189 21.80 9.79 -9.47
C ILE A 189 23.23 9.94 -9.98
N SER A 190 23.46 9.80 -11.27
CA SER A 190 24.78 9.87 -11.88
C SER A 190 25.40 11.28 -11.82
N SER A 191 24.59 12.32 -11.95
CA SER A 191 24.97 13.72 -11.92
C SER A 191 24.82 14.38 -10.54
N LEU A 192 24.08 13.73 -9.62
CA LEU A 192 23.78 14.30 -8.32
C LEU A 192 25.02 14.34 -7.41
N LYS A 193 25.26 15.49 -6.81
CA LYS A 193 26.24 15.63 -5.73
C LYS A 193 25.62 15.07 -4.45
N ILE A 194 26.12 13.94 -4.01
CA ILE A 194 25.66 13.26 -2.78
C ILE A 194 26.22 14.01 -1.57
N GLU A 195 25.35 14.35 -0.61
CA GLU A 195 25.70 15.06 0.62
C GLU A 195 26.38 14.17 1.69
N TRP A 196 26.18 12.84 1.57
CA TRP A 196 26.73 11.87 2.51
C TRP A 196 28.07 11.30 2.03
N GLU A 197 29.01 11.13 2.96
CA GLU A 197 30.27 10.43 2.68
C GLU A 197 30.05 8.95 2.46
N ARG A 198 29.08 8.36 3.13
CA ARG A 198 28.71 6.93 3.03
C ARG A 198 27.20 6.77 3.09
N VAL A 199 26.69 5.82 2.31
CA VAL A 199 25.30 5.37 2.33
C VAL A 199 25.29 3.86 2.61
N TRP A 200 24.65 3.46 3.68
CA TRP A 200 24.51 2.05 4.05
C TRP A 200 23.09 1.57 3.72
N PHE A 201 22.98 0.65 2.79
CA PHE A 201 21.73 -0.05 2.48
C PHE A 201 21.65 -1.31 3.32
N VAL A 202 20.66 -1.42 4.19
CA VAL A 202 20.60 -2.40 5.26
C VAL A 202 19.33 -3.23 5.18
N GLY A 203 19.45 -4.54 4.95
CA GLY A 203 18.35 -5.50 5.01
C GLY A 203 17.35 -5.41 3.85
N LEU A 204 17.73 -4.78 2.72
CA LEU A 204 16.93 -4.81 1.50
C LEU A 204 17.04 -6.19 0.84
N ASN A 205 15.93 -6.69 0.27
CA ASN A 205 15.87 -7.99 -0.39
C ASN A 205 15.57 -7.84 -1.89
N ALA A 206 14.29 -7.85 -2.27
CA ALA A 206 13.90 -7.61 -3.66
C ALA A 206 14.04 -6.11 -3.98
N LEU A 207 14.87 -5.81 -4.96
CA LEU A 207 15.07 -4.45 -5.44
C LEU A 207 14.46 -4.29 -6.82
N THR A 208 13.85 -3.14 -7.08
CA THR A 208 13.39 -2.77 -8.42
C THR A 208 14.57 -2.40 -9.31
N LYS A 209 14.34 -2.31 -10.62
CA LYS A 209 15.40 -1.95 -11.57
C LYS A 209 15.97 -0.55 -11.30
N SER A 210 15.11 0.42 -10.98
CA SER A 210 15.51 1.78 -10.59
C SER A 210 16.36 1.79 -9.33
N GLN A 211 15.96 1.06 -8.28
CA GLN A 211 16.72 0.93 -7.04
C GLN A 211 18.07 0.27 -7.26
N HIS A 212 18.13 -0.77 -8.08
CA HIS A 212 19.41 -1.38 -8.49
C HIS A 212 20.35 -0.37 -9.12
N LEU A 213 19.84 0.44 -10.05
CA LEU A 213 20.65 1.44 -10.76
C LEU A 213 21.20 2.50 -9.80
N ILE A 214 20.38 2.97 -8.86
CA ILE A 214 20.80 3.92 -7.82
C ILE A 214 21.92 3.33 -6.97
N ILE A 215 21.74 2.11 -6.46
CA ILE A 215 22.74 1.45 -5.61
C ILE A 215 24.00 1.15 -6.39
N ASP A 216 23.91 0.68 -7.65
CA ASP A 216 25.05 0.42 -8.52
C ASP A 216 25.91 1.68 -8.73
N ASN A 217 25.26 2.81 -9.03
CA ASN A 217 25.96 4.09 -9.22
C ASN A 217 26.69 4.51 -7.93
N LEU A 218 26.03 4.45 -6.79
CA LEU A 218 26.64 4.81 -5.50
C LEU A 218 27.76 3.84 -5.09
N LYS A 219 27.68 2.56 -5.46
CA LYS A 219 28.75 1.56 -5.25
C LYS A 219 29.94 1.86 -6.15
N GLN A 220 29.74 2.15 -7.44
CA GLN A 220 30.83 2.53 -8.37
C GLN A 220 31.58 3.79 -7.90
N ARG A 221 30.86 4.72 -7.27
CA ARG A 221 31.46 5.92 -6.66
C ARG A 221 32.12 5.65 -5.29
N ASN A 222 32.14 4.40 -4.81
CA ASN A 222 32.62 4.00 -3.47
C ASN A 222 31.89 4.70 -2.31
N ILE A 223 30.65 5.13 -2.52
CA ILE A 223 29.80 5.78 -1.50
C ILE A 223 28.92 4.73 -0.79
N ALA A 224 28.35 3.77 -1.53
CA ALA A 224 27.42 2.81 -0.97
C ALA A 224 28.08 1.54 -0.44
N ARG A 225 27.48 0.98 0.63
CA ARG A 225 27.70 -0.37 1.12
C ARG A 225 26.37 -1.05 1.39
N VAL A 226 26.25 -2.32 1.02
CA VAL A 226 25.03 -3.11 1.22
C VAL A 226 25.25 -4.16 2.27
N PHE A 227 24.27 -4.34 3.16
CA PHE A 227 24.28 -5.34 4.22
C PHE A 227 23.02 -6.19 4.10
N TRP A 228 23.17 -7.51 4.02
CA TRP A 228 22.07 -8.44 3.87
C TRP A 228 21.78 -9.19 5.16
N ASP A 229 20.50 -9.46 5.40
CA ASP A 229 20.04 -10.39 6.43
C ASP A 229 19.64 -11.70 5.75
N ALA A 230 20.48 -12.71 5.87
CA ALA A 230 20.29 -13.99 5.21
C ALA A 230 20.80 -15.15 6.08
N ASP A 231 20.31 -16.35 5.78
CA ASP A 231 20.79 -17.59 6.40
C ASP A 231 21.36 -18.52 5.32
N LYS A 232 22.48 -19.20 5.65
CA LYS A 232 23.16 -20.12 4.73
C LYS A 232 22.24 -21.23 4.25
N TYR A 233 21.33 -21.70 5.10
CA TYR A 233 20.39 -22.75 4.73
C TYR A 233 19.62 -22.41 3.44
N TYR A 234 19.10 -21.19 3.34
CA TYR A 234 18.43 -20.74 2.11
C TYR A 234 19.40 -20.25 1.06
N PHE A 235 20.51 -19.63 1.49
CA PHE A 235 21.43 -19.00 0.56
C PHE A 235 22.25 -20.02 -0.25
N ASP A 236 22.72 -21.09 0.38
CA ASP A 236 23.53 -22.14 -0.27
C ASP A 236 22.67 -23.17 -0.99
N ASN A 237 21.37 -23.26 -0.69
CA ASN A 237 20.46 -24.20 -1.32
C ASN A 237 19.87 -23.62 -2.62
N HIS A 238 20.16 -24.29 -3.74
CA HIS A 238 19.71 -23.85 -5.08
C HIS A 238 18.20 -24.04 -5.32
N VAL A 239 17.52 -24.90 -4.57
CA VAL A 239 16.10 -25.19 -4.73
C VAL A 239 15.21 -24.15 -4.05
N HIS A 240 15.71 -23.50 -2.99
CA HIS A 240 14.93 -22.52 -2.24
C HIS A 240 14.92 -21.14 -2.90
N GLU A 241 13.73 -20.59 -3.10
CA GLU A 241 13.51 -19.25 -3.68
C GLU A 241 13.74 -18.12 -2.67
N ALA A 242 13.74 -18.41 -1.36
CA ALA A 242 13.83 -17.39 -0.31
C ALA A 242 15.06 -16.45 -0.41
N SER A 243 16.13 -16.89 -1.05
CA SER A 243 17.34 -16.08 -1.27
C SER A 243 17.59 -15.73 -2.74
N TYR A 244 16.60 -15.92 -3.62
CA TYR A 244 16.75 -15.71 -5.06
C TYR A 244 17.30 -14.32 -5.40
N PHE A 245 16.68 -13.26 -4.91
CA PHE A 245 17.11 -11.89 -5.17
C PHE A 245 18.49 -11.58 -4.57
N LEU A 246 18.76 -12.08 -3.37
CA LEU A 246 20.07 -11.89 -2.71
C LEU A 246 21.20 -12.60 -3.46
N LYS A 247 20.96 -13.79 -4.02
CA LYS A 247 21.91 -14.49 -4.89
C LYS A 247 22.23 -13.69 -6.15
N GLN A 248 21.20 -13.11 -6.79
CA GLN A 248 21.38 -12.25 -7.95
C GLN A 248 22.22 -11.02 -7.60
N GLN A 249 21.94 -10.35 -6.50
CA GLN A 249 22.68 -9.19 -6.04
C GLN A 249 24.14 -9.54 -5.75
N LYS A 250 24.39 -10.65 -5.05
CA LYS A 250 25.77 -11.12 -4.77
C LYS A 250 26.55 -11.35 -6.05
N TYR A 251 25.95 -12.04 -7.02
CA TYR A 251 26.56 -12.32 -8.30
C TYR A 251 26.85 -11.03 -9.09
N LYS A 252 25.87 -10.14 -9.19
CA LYS A 252 25.97 -8.88 -9.92
C LYS A 252 27.04 -7.96 -9.34
N TRP A 253 27.14 -7.89 -8.01
CA TRP A 253 28.07 -6.99 -7.34
C TRP A 253 29.43 -7.64 -7.02
N ASN A 254 29.62 -8.89 -7.39
CA ASN A 254 30.84 -9.66 -7.15
C ASN A 254 31.33 -9.55 -5.68
N GLU A 255 30.40 -9.61 -4.73
CA GLU A 255 30.68 -9.47 -3.31
C GLU A 255 31.30 -10.79 -2.78
N ILE A 256 32.57 -10.73 -2.45
CA ILE A 256 33.34 -11.87 -1.91
C ILE A 256 32.98 -12.07 -0.44
N ASP A 257 32.90 -10.98 0.32
CA ASP A 257 32.49 -10.97 1.72
C ASP A 257 31.02 -10.62 1.85
N PHE A 258 30.17 -11.65 1.79
CA PHE A 258 28.74 -11.49 1.98
C PHE A 258 28.45 -11.33 3.48
N ASP A 259 28.61 -10.10 3.94
CA ASP A 259 28.47 -9.72 5.34
C ASP A 259 26.98 -9.82 5.80
N GLY A 260 26.70 -10.66 6.77
CA GLY A 260 25.37 -10.77 7.38
C GLY A 260 24.69 -12.13 7.23
N VAL A 261 25.29 -13.05 6.45
CA VAL A 261 24.76 -14.41 6.32
C VAL A 261 25.07 -15.20 7.59
N GLY A 262 24.02 -15.58 8.30
CA GLY A 262 24.11 -16.49 9.46
C GLY A 262 23.99 -17.94 9.06
N ASP A 263 24.22 -18.82 10.01
CA ASP A 263 23.99 -20.27 9.92
C ASP A 263 23.17 -20.72 11.13
N TYR A 264 21.93 -20.24 11.21
CA TYR A 264 21.10 -20.41 12.39
C TYR A 264 20.03 -21.48 12.21
N LEU A 265 19.54 -21.65 10.98
CA LEU A 265 18.50 -22.65 10.65
C LEU A 265 19.06 -24.08 10.64
N SER A 266 20.37 -24.25 10.37
CA SER A 266 21.02 -25.55 10.41
C SER A 266 21.30 -26.04 11.83
N GLN A 267 21.05 -25.24 12.87
CA GLN A 267 21.36 -25.60 14.26
C GLN A 267 20.19 -26.38 14.89
N PRO A 268 20.47 -27.50 15.61
CA PRO A 268 19.44 -28.43 16.10
C PRO A 268 18.63 -27.92 17.31
N LYS A 269 18.67 -26.63 17.62
CA LYS A 269 18.01 -26.03 18.80
C LYS A 269 16.58 -25.53 18.56
N GLN A 270 16.06 -25.68 17.36
CA GLN A 270 14.72 -25.18 17.03
C GLN A 270 13.70 -26.32 17.09
N SER A 271 12.57 -26.07 17.74
CA SER A 271 11.41 -26.98 17.77
C SER A 271 10.33 -26.43 16.85
N PHE A 272 9.83 -27.27 15.97
CA PHE A 272 8.71 -26.93 15.08
C PHE A 272 7.52 -27.81 15.43
N ASN A 273 6.38 -27.20 15.73
CA ASN A 273 5.11 -27.86 15.94
C ASN A 273 4.15 -27.46 14.82
N ILE A 274 3.62 -28.44 14.10
CA ILE A 274 2.65 -28.24 13.02
C ILE A 274 1.29 -28.74 13.50
N ILE A 275 0.30 -27.85 13.53
CA ILE A 275 -1.05 -28.16 13.97
C ILE A 275 -2.00 -27.98 12.79
N SER A 276 -2.68 -29.06 12.40
CA SER A 276 -3.69 -29.02 11.35
C SER A 276 -5.02 -28.57 11.95
N CYS A 277 -5.65 -27.55 11.36
CA CYS A 277 -6.92 -27.02 11.78
C CYS A 277 -7.95 -27.11 10.62
N PRO A 278 -9.18 -27.57 10.89
CA PRO A 278 -10.19 -27.80 9.83
C PRO A 278 -10.75 -26.52 9.22
N GLN A 279 -10.66 -25.38 9.94
CA GLN A 279 -11.20 -24.09 9.52
C GLN A 279 -10.36 -22.92 10.06
N ASN A 280 -10.50 -21.76 9.46
CA ASN A 280 -9.76 -20.55 9.83
C ASN A 280 -9.97 -20.14 11.30
N ILE A 281 -11.20 -20.24 11.82
CA ILE A 281 -11.48 -19.93 13.22
C ILE A 281 -10.76 -20.89 14.17
N ALA A 282 -10.65 -22.17 13.81
CA ALA A 282 -9.95 -23.16 14.60
C ALA A 282 -8.44 -22.87 14.72
N GLN A 283 -7.84 -22.18 13.74
CA GLN A 283 -6.45 -21.71 13.83
C GLN A 283 -6.31 -20.67 14.96
N ALA A 284 -7.25 -19.72 15.06
CA ALA A 284 -7.26 -18.72 16.14
C ALA A 284 -7.46 -19.35 17.51
N GLN A 285 -8.31 -20.39 17.60
CA GLN A 285 -8.52 -21.14 18.84
C GLN A 285 -7.28 -21.95 19.24
N ALA A 286 -6.63 -22.63 18.29
CA ALA A 286 -5.38 -23.37 18.54
C ALA A 286 -4.27 -22.42 19.01
N MET A 287 -4.14 -21.25 18.39
CA MET A 287 -3.23 -20.19 18.84
C MET A 287 -3.53 -19.76 20.27
N SER A 288 -4.81 -19.57 20.63
CA SER A 288 -5.23 -19.22 21.98
C SER A 288 -4.82 -20.28 23.02
N MET A 289 -5.00 -21.57 22.69
CA MET A 289 -4.59 -22.68 23.56
C MET A 289 -3.07 -22.64 23.79
N ILE A 290 -2.28 -22.50 22.73
CA ILE A 290 -0.82 -22.42 22.83
C ILE A 290 -0.39 -21.23 23.72
N LEU A 291 -1.01 -20.05 23.49
CA LEU A 291 -0.69 -18.84 24.26
C LEU A 291 -1.05 -18.97 25.75
N SER A 292 -2.12 -19.69 26.06
CA SER A 292 -2.55 -19.92 27.46
C SER A 292 -1.56 -20.81 28.23
N GLU A 293 -0.82 -21.68 27.54
CA GLU A 293 0.19 -22.58 28.13
C GLU A 293 1.54 -21.87 28.33
N ILE A 294 1.79 -20.75 27.66
CA ILE A 294 3.06 -20.01 27.79
C ILE A 294 3.09 -19.32 29.16
N LYS A 295 4.19 -19.54 29.88
CA LYS A 295 4.38 -18.89 31.18
C LYS A 295 4.43 -17.38 31.04
N LYS A 296 3.88 -16.65 32.01
CA LYS A 296 3.89 -15.18 32.02
C LYS A 296 5.30 -14.57 31.87
N GLU A 297 6.30 -15.25 32.39
CA GLU A 297 7.72 -14.87 32.30
C GLU A 297 8.26 -14.87 30.88
N ASP A 298 7.73 -15.76 30.01
CA ASP A 298 8.14 -15.90 28.62
C ASP A 298 7.35 -14.96 27.66
N LEU A 299 6.20 -14.42 28.14
CA LEU A 299 5.39 -13.44 27.42
C LEU A 299 5.90 -11.99 27.58
N ILE A 300 6.89 -11.79 28.47
CA ILE A 300 7.50 -10.49 28.73
C ILE A 300 8.50 -10.14 27.59
N ASP A 301 8.65 -8.86 27.30
CA ASP A 301 9.66 -8.29 26.40
C ASP A 301 9.56 -8.62 24.91
N SER A 302 8.36 -8.75 24.37
CA SER A 302 8.17 -8.90 22.91
C SER A 302 8.90 -10.13 22.30
N LYS A 303 9.03 -11.21 23.07
CA LYS A 303 9.65 -12.46 22.61
C LYS A 303 8.72 -13.36 21.82
N THR A 304 7.40 -13.14 21.93
CA THR A 304 6.37 -13.91 21.26
C THR A 304 5.79 -13.09 20.12
N ALA A 305 5.74 -13.66 18.93
CA ALA A 305 5.12 -13.04 17.75
C ALA A 305 4.06 -13.97 17.15
N ILE A 306 2.91 -13.40 16.79
CA ILE A 306 1.88 -14.06 16.01
C ILE A 306 1.96 -13.50 14.59
N ILE A 307 2.19 -14.38 13.62
CA ILE A 307 2.30 -14.01 12.22
C ILE A 307 1.11 -14.60 11.47
N LEU A 308 0.30 -13.74 10.85
CA LEU A 308 -0.86 -14.12 10.06
C LEU A 308 -0.49 -14.18 8.59
N ALA A 309 -0.60 -15.34 7.97
CA ALA A 309 -0.47 -15.48 6.52
C ALA A 309 -1.72 -14.97 5.77
N ASP A 310 -2.89 -15.05 6.42
CA ASP A 310 -4.14 -14.46 5.97
C ASP A 310 -4.54 -13.31 6.91
N GLU A 311 -4.51 -12.08 6.43
CA GLU A 311 -4.87 -10.88 7.20
C GLU A 311 -6.34 -10.89 7.65
N GLY A 312 -7.21 -11.64 6.97
CA GLY A 312 -8.60 -11.85 7.36
C GLY A 312 -8.78 -12.47 8.74
N LEU A 313 -7.73 -13.17 9.24
CA LEU A 313 -7.73 -13.78 10.59
C LEU A 313 -7.46 -12.79 11.73
N LEU A 314 -7.18 -11.52 11.45
CA LEU A 314 -6.85 -10.55 12.51
C LEU A 314 -7.92 -10.49 13.59
N PHE A 315 -9.18 -10.26 13.23
CA PHE A 315 -10.27 -10.19 14.21
C PHE A 315 -10.53 -11.51 14.93
N PRO A 316 -10.63 -12.67 14.25
CA PRO A 316 -10.65 -13.97 14.93
C PRO A 316 -9.53 -14.15 15.95
N VAL A 317 -8.32 -13.78 15.61
CA VAL A 317 -7.16 -13.87 16.51
C VAL A 317 -7.31 -12.92 17.70
N LEU A 318 -7.64 -11.65 17.48
CA LEU A 318 -7.82 -10.66 18.55
C LEU A 318 -8.91 -11.09 19.56
N ASN A 319 -10.01 -11.66 19.06
CA ASN A 319 -11.12 -12.14 19.91
C ASN A 319 -10.80 -13.44 20.67
N ASN A 320 -9.74 -14.15 20.28
CA ASN A 320 -9.27 -15.37 20.94
C ASN A 320 -7.96 -15.16 21.74
N ILE A 321 -7.52 -13.92 21.98
CA ILE A 321 -6.39 -13.66 22.86
C ILE A 321 -6.79 -14.04 24.30
N PRO A 322 -6.01 -14.92 24.98
CA PRO A 322 -6.35 -15.33 26.35
C PRO A 322 -6.14 -14.20 27.36
N GLU A 323 -6.93 -14.22 28.45
CA GLU A 323 -6.97 -13.16 29.46
C GLU A 323 -5.63 -12.96 30.21
N ASN A 324 -4.75 -13.95 30.20
CA ASN A 324 -3.41 -13.83 30.81
C ASN A 324 -2.48 -12.89 30.03
N ILE A 325 -2.86 -12.46 28.83
CA ILE A 325 -2.07 -11.53 27.98
C ILE A 325 -2.58 -10.11 28.18
N ASN A 326 -1.85 -9.29 28.91
CA ASN A 326 -2.22 -7.92 29.27
C ASN A 326 -1.72 -6.85 28.26
N LYS A 327 -0.78 -7.19 27.40
CA LYS A 327 -0.19 -6.25 26.44
C LYS A 327 -0.08 -6.90 25.07
N LEU A 328 -0.64 -6.26 24.08
CA LEU A 328 -0.62 -6.67 22.69
C LEU A 328 -0.20 -5.50 21.80
N ASN A 329 0.71 -5.76 20.86
CA ASN A 329 1.05 -4.79 19.82
C ASN A 329 0.58 -5.31 18.47
N VAL A 330 -0.44 -4.69 17.90
CA VAL A 330 -0.96 -5.01 16.57
C VAL A 330 -0.26 -4.12 15.55
N THR A 331 0.39 -4.75 14.59
CA THR A 331 1.17 -4.06 13.55
C THR A 331 0.52 -4.11 12.17
N MET A 332 -0.59 -4.83 12.06
CA MET A 332 -1.39 -4.94 10.85
C MET A 332 -2.44 -3.82 10.81
N GLY A 333 -2.69 -3.27 9.62
CA GLY A 333 -3.84 -2.41 9.37
C GLY A 333 -5.13 -3.23 9.35
N SER A 334 -6.23 -2.62 9.79
CA SER A 334 -7.56 -3.18 9.57
C SER A 334 -8.27 -2.36 8.48
N PRO A 335 -8.81 -3.00 7.43
CA PRO A 335 -9.57 -2.28 6.43
C PRO A 335 -10.77 -1.57 7.06
N PHE A 336 -10.90 -0.27 6.83
CA PHE A 336 -12.02 0.54 7.32
C PHE A 336 -13.37 -0.03 6.91
N GLN A 337 -13.43 -0.65 5.73
CA GLN A 337 -14.61 -1.35 5.20
C GLN A 337 -15.15 -2.47 6.10
N LYS A 338 -14.33 -3.03 6.99
CA LYS A 338 -14.74 -4.08 7.95
C LYS A 338 -15.24 -3.51 9.29
N THR A 339 -15.34 -2.19 9.40
CA THR A 339 -15.82 -1.55 10.63
C THR A 339 -17.31 -1.25 10.56
N PRO A 340 -18.05 -1.31 11.70
CA PRO A 340 -19.46 -0.86 11.72
C PRO A 340 -19.61 0.60 11.29
N PHE A 341 -18.64 1.45 11.61
CA PHE A 341 -18.66 2.86 11.21
C PHE A 341 -18.62 3.05 9.69
N TYR A 342 -17.92 2.18 8.94
CA TYR A 342 -17.99 2.17 7.48
C TYR A 342 -19.41 1.89 6.99
N THR A 343 -20.11 0.91 7.58
CA THR A 343 -21.50 0.59 7.22
C THR A 343 -22.40 1.80 7.40
N PHE A 344 -22.26 2.50 8.52
CA PHE A 344 -22.98 3.75 8.79
C PHE A 344 -22.72 4.81 7.71
N ILE A 345 -21.46 5.16 7.45
CA ILE A 345 -21.09 6.14 6.43
C ILE A 345 -21.57 5.72 5.04
N ASN A 346 -21.42 4.45 4.70
CA ASN A 346 -21.84 3.94 3.40
C ASN A 346 -23.38 3.99 3.23
N SER A 347 -24.15 3.67 4.26
CA SER A 347 -25.62 3.78 4.24
C SER A 347 -26.05 5.24 4.05
N PHE A 348 -25.39 6.17 4.73
CA PHE A 348 -25.65 7.60 4.58
C PHE A 348 -25.33 8.11 3.15
N LEU A 349 -24.15 7.75 2.62
CA LEU A 349 -23.76 8.14 1.27
C LEU A 349 -24.67 7.54 0.20
N ASN A 350 -25.07 6.28 0.36
CA ASN A 350 -26.01 5.62 -0.57
C ASN A 350 -27.39 6.28 -0.56
N LEU A 351 -27.93 6.60 0.63
CA LEU A 351 -29.19 7.32 0.75
C LEU A 351 -29.11 8.65 -0.03
N LYS A 352 -28.04 9.43 0.17
CA LYS A 352 -27.83 10.72 -0.52
C LYS A 352 -27.66 10.55 -2.02
N TYR A 353 -26.83 9.60 -2.44
CA TYR A 353 -26.57 9.33 -3.86
C TYR A 353 -27.85 8.91 -4.61
N ASN A 354 -28.67 8.04 -4.01
CA ASN A 354 -29.91 7.59 -4.62
C ASN A 354 -30.96 8.72 -4.66
N SER A 355 -30.98 9.60 -3.63
CA SER A 355 -31.83 10.80 -3.63
C SER A 355 -31.45 11.77 -4.76
N ILE A 356 -30.15 12.00 -5.01
CA ILE A 356 -29.67 12.85 -6.12
C ILE A 356 -30.12 12.28 -7.46
N LYS A 357 -30.02 10.97 -7.67
CA LYS A 357 -30.53 10.31 -8.89
C LYS A 357 -32.04 10.49 -9.08
N ALA A 358 -32.78 10.61 -7.98
CA ALA A 358 -34.23 10.90 -7.97
C ALA A 358 -34.55 12.43 -8.01
N ASN A 359 -33.63 13.28 -8.49
CA ASN A 359 -33.74 14.75 -8.56
C ASN A 359 -33.88 15.43 -7.17
N ASN A 360 -33.30 14.87 -6.13
CA ASN A 360 -33.39 15.34 -4.74
C ASN A 360 -34.82 15.44 -4.18
N ALA A 361 -35.78 14.77 -4.81
CA ALA A 361 -37.18 14.91 -4.44
C ALA A 361 -37.61 13.98 -3.33
N SER A 362 -36.97 12.83 -3.20
CA SER A 362 -37.39 11.77 -2.27
C SER A 362 -36.29 10.78 -1.92
N TYR A 363 -36.48 10.09 -0.81
CA TYR A 363 -35.60 9.03 -0.31
C TYR A 363 -36.32 7.69 -0.41
N TYR A 364 -35.61 6.66 -0.87
CA TYR A 364 -36.13 5.30 -0.93
C TYR A 364 -36.15 4.69 0.47
N TYR A 365 -37.30 4.13 0.88
CA TYR A 365 -37.52 3.69 2.25
C TYR A 365 -36.50 2.66 2.76
N LYS A 366 -36.03 1.74 1.90
CA LYS A 366 -35.03 0.73 2.33
C LYS A 366 -33.68 1.36 2.65
N ASP A 367 -33.26 2.35 1.87
CA ASP A 367 -32.01 3.06 2.14
C ASP A 367 -32.12 3.86 3.45
N LEU A 368 -33.29 4.46 3.67
CA LEU A 368 -33.57 5.17 4.91
C LEU A 368 -33.59 4.23 6.12
N PHE A 369 -34.22 3.04 6.00
CA PHE A 369 -34.25 2.05 7.07
C PHE A 369 -32.85 1.56 7.45
N LEU A 370 -31.97 1.32 6.47
CA LEU A 370 -30.58 0.96 6.74
C LEU A 370 -29.84 2.00 7.59
N LEU A 371 -30.18 3.28 7.42
CA LEU A 371 -29.61 4.36 8.21
C LEU A 371 -30.29 4.48 9.59
N ILE A 372 -31.62 4.44 9.66
CA ILE A 372 -32.40 4.55 10.89
C ILE A 372 -32.08 3.41 11.89
N ASP A 373 -31.80 2.21 11.38
CA ASP A 373 -31.48 1.04 12.19
C ASP A 373 -30.01 0.99 12.62
N ASP A 374 -29.19 1.92 12.13
CA ASP A 374 -27.76 1.92 12.46
C ASP A 374 -27.52 2.44 13.89
N PRO A 375 -26.75 1.70 14.73
CA PRO A 375 -26.49 2.10 16.11
C PRO A 375 -25.81 3.47 16.27
N TYR A 376 -25.03 3.93 15.27
CA TYR A 376 -24.42 5.26 15.29
C TYR A 376 -25.47 6.34 15.05
N PHE A 377 -26.41 6.11 14.14
CA PHE A 377 -27.48 7.06 13.85
C PHE A 377 -28.44 7.18 15.03
N ILE A 378 -28.83 6.06 15.66
CA ILE A 378 -29.67 6.03 16.86
C ILE A 378 -29.04 6.84 18.02
N LYS A 379 -27.70 6.81 18.16
CA LYS A 379 -27.00 7.57 19.20
C LYS A 379 -26.99 9.09 19.00
N ILE A 380 -27.10 9.56 17.79
CA ILE A 380 -27.09 11.00 17.46
C ILE A 380 -28.51 11.55 17.27
N THR A 381 -29.51 10.70 17.29
CA THR A 381 -30.92 11.03 17.15
C THR A 381 -31.73 10.47 18.33
N ASN A 382 -33.07 10.57 18.27
CA ASN A 382 -33.95 10.00 19.28
C ASN A 382 -34.58 8.72 18.75
N GLU A 383 -34.37 7.58 19.45
CA GLU A 383 -34.86 6.27 19.03
C GLU A 383 -36.40 6.23 18.90
N ASN A 384 -37.15 6.94 19.74
CA ASN A 384 -38.61 7.01 19.64
C ASN A 384 -39.06 7.70 18.39
N GLU A 385 -38.45 8.84 18.04
CA GLU A 385 -38.75 9.59 16.82
C GLU A 385 -38.45 8.77 15.54
N LEU A 386 -37.37 7.97 15.59
CA LEU A 386 -37.03 7.05 14.50
C LEU A 386 -38.02 5.92 14.33
N ASN A 387 -38.53 5.37 15.45
CA ASN A 387 -39.58 4.32 15.44
C ASN A 387 -40.89 4.89 14.92
N ASP A 388 -41.32 6.08 15.37
CA ASP A 388 -42.54 6.74 14.89
C ASP A 388 -42.46 7.01 13.38
N LEU A 389 -41.30 7.43 12.86
CA LEU A 389 -41.08 7.60 11.42
C LEU A 389 -41.19 6.27 10.66
N LYS A 390 -40.60 5.19 11.20
CA LYS A 390 -40.73 3.85 10.60
C LYS A 390 -42.19 3.37 10.56
N ASP A 391 -42.89 3.52 11.66
CA ASP A 391 -44.28 3.12 11.74
C ASP A 391 -45.16 3.89 10.77
N TYR A 392 -44.91 5.20 10.63
CA TYR A 392 -45.55 6.01 9.62
C TYR A 392 -45.32 5.49 8.21
N ILE A 393 -44.04 5.23 7.83
CA ILE A 393 -43.66 4.71 6.52
C ILE A 393 -44.33 3.39 6.20
N VAL A 394 -44.37 2.49 7.18
CA VAL A 394 -44.99 1.16 7.04
C VAL A 394 -46.53 1.24 6.95
N ASN A 395 -47.15 2.04 7.81
CA ASN A 395 -48.61 2.16 7.86
C ASN A 395 -49.18 2.84 6.60
N GLU A 396 -48.52 3.86 6.11
CA GLU A 396 -48.88 4.56 4.85
C GLU A 396 -48.37 3.86 3.60
N ASN A 397 -47.64 2.76 3.74
CA ASN A 397 -47.08 1.96 2.64
C ASN A 397 -46.24 2.80 1.66
N LEU A 398 -45.41 3.70 2.19
CA LEU A 398 -44.61 4.64 1.41
C LEU A 398 -43.35 3.97 0.86
N ILE A 399 -43.19 4.04 -0.47
CA ILE A 399 -41.96 3.54 -1.15
C ILE A 399 -40.91 4.64 -1.19
N PHE A 400 -41.32 5.89 -1.39
CA PHE A 400 -40.47 7.07 -1.41
C PHE A 400 -41.04 8.10 -0.44
N ILE A 401 -40.16 8.80 0.26
CA ILE A 401 -40.50 9.77 1.30
C ILE A 401 -39.75 11.06 1.01
N ASN A 402 -40.41 12.18 1.10
CA ASN A 402 -39.77 13.47 0.88
C ASN A 402 -39.12 14.00 2.18
N LYS A 403 -38.19 14.97 2.01
CA LYS A 403 -37.45 15.58 3.12
C LYS A 403 -38.39 16.18 4.19
N ASN A 404 -39.45 16.86 3.79
CA ASN A 404 -40.35 17.53 4.73
C ASN A 404 -41.15 16.52 5.59
N GLU A 405 -41.52 15.37 5.01
CA GLU A 405 -42.19 14.30 5.76
C GLU A 405 -41.25 13.74 6.84
N ILE A 406 -39.98 13.53 6.54
CA ILE A 406 -38.98 13.07 7.51
C ILE A 406 -38.82 14.10 8.65
N LEU A 407 -38.70 15.40 8.31
CA LEU A 407 -38.52 16.47 9.27
C LEU A 407 -39.74 16.70 10.19
N ASN A 408 -40.92 16.19 9.85
CA ASN A 408 -42.07 16.21 10.74
C ASN A 408 -41.92 15.25 11.93
N PHE A 409 -41.11 14.23 11.81
CA PHE A 409 -40.86 13.23 12.87
C PHE A 409 -39.56 13.47 13.63
N ILE A 410 -38.53 13.93 12.95
CA ILE A 410 -37.23 14.16 13.54
C ILE A 410 -37.10 15.65 13.83
N SER A 411 -37.28 16.05 15.07
CA SER A 411 -37.33 17.43 15.52
C SER A 411 -35.97 18.09 15.68
N ASP A 412 -34.88 17.39 15.44
CA ASP A 412 -33.54 17.85 15.83
C ASP A 412 -32.74 18.50 14.69
N LYS A 413 -32.06 19.61 15.06
CA LYS A 413 -31.08 20.34 14.23
C LYS A 413 -30.02 19.44 13.59
N SER A 414 -29.78 18.28 14.15
CA SER A 414 -28.83 17.28 13.65
C SER A 414 -29.16 16.82 12.22
N PHE A 415 -30.43 16.78 11.82
CA PHE A 415 -30.82 16.40 10.46
C PHE A 415 -30.68 17.56 9.46
N GLU A 416 -30.82 18.81 9.92
CA GLU A 416 -30.54 20.01 9.13
C GLU A 416 -29.03 20.26 8.98
N GLU A 417 -28.26 20.01 10.05
CA GLU A 417 -26.79 20.17 10.04
C GLU A 417 -26.08 19.14 9.16
N ILE A 418 -26.67 17.94 8.99
CA ILE A 418 -26.13 16.89 8.10
C ILE A 418 -26.45 17.21 6.62
N ASN A 419 -27.28 18.23 6.33
CA ASN A 419 -27.61 18.66 4.96
C ASN A 419 -28.16 17.51 4.09
N LEU A 420 -29.00 16.64 4.66
CA LEU A 420 -29.77 15.61 3.94
C LEU A 420 -30.87 16.22 3.09
#